data_7ecbcdf9c7c16d4f6a131a470db805df
#
_entry.id   7ecbcdf9c7c16d4f6a131a470db805df
#
_cell.length_a   1.000
_cell.length_b   1.000
_cell.length_c   1.000
_cell.angle_alpha   90.00
_cell.angle_beta   90.00
_cell.angle_gamma   90.00
#
_symmetry.space_group_name_H-M   'P 1'
#
loop_
_entity.id
_entity.type
_entity.pdbx_description
1 polymer ?
#
loop_
_entity_poly.entity_id
_entity_poly.type
_entity_poly.pdbx_seq_one_letter_code
_entity_poly.pdbx_strand_id
1 'polypeptide(L)'
;MVDAEDAHVSLEKGELYDLNRPLEGDCTIELLTFDDPLGKKTFWHSSAHILGSALETEFKGHLCIGPALENGFYYDIFIGDEKISPSDFDRIQERINKIVTEDKPFQKIYLTKEQALELFKDNPFKVQLISNKIPDNAITTAYRCGDLIDLCTGPHVPSTGRIKAIKCTKTSGAYWLGKTTNDSLQRVYGISFPSAKQLEEYQKLQEEIQKRDHRNIGQQQELFFFSTYSPGSAFFYPHGTTIYNRLLQLIRNEYRVRGYEEVITPIVFN
;
A
#
# COMPACT_ATOMS: atom_id res chain seq x y z
N MET A 1 -18.20 2.43 -23.69
CA MET A 1 -17.63 3.77 -23.48
C MET A 1 -17.55 3.98 -21.98
N VAL A 2 -16.39 4.31 -21.45
CA VAL A 2 -16.23 4.67 -20.04
C VAL A 2 -16.77 6.08 -19.87
N ASP A 3 -17.67 6.30 -18.92
CA ASP A 3 -18.12 7.65 -18.58
C ASP A 3 -16.94 8.44 -17.97
N ALA A 4 -16.80 9.69 -18.38
CA ALA A 4 -15.73 10.56 -17.88
C ALA A 4 -15.79 10.75 -16.34
N GLU A 5 -16.97 10.53 -15.74
CA GLU A 5 -17.16 10.55 -14.29
C GLU A 5 -16.51 9.38 -13.57
N ASP A 6 -16.36 8.22 -14.23
CA ASP A 6 -15.71 7.03 -13.66
C ASP A 6 -14.22 6.96 -13.94
N ALA A 7 -13.69 7.84 -14.79
CA ALA A 7 -12.28 7.87 -15.13
C ALA A 7 -11.44 8.45 -13.97
N HIS A 8 -10.28 7.83 -13.71
CA HIS A 8 -9.35 8.26 -12.67
C HIS A 8 -8.08 8.89 -13.24
N VAL A 9 -7.69 8.49 -14.44
CA VAL A 9 -6.48 8.94 -15.15
C VAL A 9 -6.67 8.66 -16.63
N SER A 10 -5.91 9.35 -17.48
CA SER A 10 -5.84 9.04 -18.91
C SER A 10 -4.46 8.55 -19.32
N LEU A 11 -4.41 7.86 -20.44
CA LEU A 11 -3.18 7.42 -21.10
C LEU A 11 -3.05 8.20 -22.40
N GLU A 12 -1.96 8.96 -22.53
CA GLU A 12 -1.59 9.69 -23.75
C GLU A 12 -0.26 9.17 -24.25
N LYS A 13 -0.21 8.68 -25.50
CA LYS A 13 1.01 8.13 -26.13
C LYS A 13 1.76 7.10 -25.27
N GLY A 14 1.01 6.34 -24.44
CA GLY A 14 1.59 5.36 -23.51
C GLY A 14 2.06 5.92 -22.17
N GLU A 15 1.88 7.21 -21.92
CA GLU A 15 2.18 7.84 -20.62
C GLU A 15 0.91 8.16 -19.85
N LEU A 16 0.95 7.96 -18.54
CA LEU A 16 -0.15 8.32 -17.66
C LEU A 16 -0.24 9.84 -17.52
N TYR A 17 -1.47 10.37 -17.61
CA TYR A 17 -1.72 11.79 -17.71
C TYR A 17 -2.85 12.22 -16.78
N ASP A 18 -2.65 13.33 -16.04
CA ASP A 18 -3.68 13.87 -15.14
C ASP A 18 -4.89 14.36 -15.95
N LEU A 19 -6.11 13.96 -15.58
CA LEU A 19 -7.34 14.37 -16.28
C LEU A 19 -7.58 15.89 -16.25
N ASN A 20 -7.04 16.58 -15.26
CA ASN A 20 -7.17 18.03 -15.12
C ASN A 20 -6.07 18.82 -15.86
N ARG A 21 -5.11 18.13 -16.50
CA ARG A 21 -4.05 18.78 -17.25
C ARG A 21 -4.51 19.05 -18.70
N PRO A 22 -4.39 20.29 -19.21
CA PRO A 22 -4.69 20.60 -20.60
C PRO A 22 -3.83 19.78 -21.56
N LEU A 23 -4.44 19.31 -22.65
CA LEU A 23 -3.75 18.65 -23.74
C LEU A 23 -2.96 19.68 -24.58
N GLU A 24 -1.74 19.35 -24.97
CA GLU A 24 -0.84 20.27 -25.66
C GLU A 24 -0.90 20.14 -27.19
N GLY A 25 -1.76 19.27 -27.74
CA GLY A 25 -1.93 19.05 -29.18
C GLY A 25 -2.89 17.91 -29.48
N ASP A 26 -2.98 17.55 -30.76
CA ASP A 26 -3.78 16.42 -31.22
C ASP A 26 -3.20 15.11 -30.70
N CYS A 27 -4.02 14.34 -29.98
CA CYS A 27 -3.59 13.09 -29.36
C CYS A 27 -4.72 12.07 -29.29
N THR A 28 -4.36 10.82 -29.07
CA THR A 28 -5.31 9.76 -28.72
C THR A 28 -5.27 9.55 -27.21
N ILE A 29 -6.45 9.56 -26.57
CA ILE A 29 -6.60 9.39 -25.13
C ILE A 29 -7.35 8.10 -24.86
N GLU A 30 -6.87 7.34 -23.88
CA GLU A 30 -7.58 6.24 -23.26
C GLU A 30 -7.91 6.61 -21.82
N LEU A 31 -9.20 6.52 -21.45
CA LEU A 31 -9.65 6.80 -20.10
C LEU A 31 -9.57 5.52 -19.26
N LEU A 32 -8.84 5.57 -18.15
CA LEU A 32 -8.62 4.43 -17.25
C LEU A 32 -9.47 4.56 -16.00
N THR A 33 -10.13 3.48 -15.63
CA THR A 33 -10.96 3.36 -14.42
C THR A 33 -10.23 2.57 -13.32
N PHE A 34 -10.91 2.34 -12.20
CA PHE A 34 -10.40 1.49 -11.11
C PHE A 34 -10.22 0.03 -11.53
N ASP A 35 -10.92 -0.45 -12.56
CA ASP A 35 -10.79 -1.84 -13.04
C ASP A 35 -9.50 -2.05 -13.83
N ASP A 36 -8.93 -0.98 -14.38
CA ASP A 36 -7.66 -1.01 -15.08
C ASP A 36 -6.48 -1.05 -14.07
N PRO A 37 -5.46 -1.88 -14.27
CA PRO A 37 -4.31 -1.96 -13.35
C PRO A 37 -3.62 -0.61 -13.13
N LEU A 38 -3.45 0.20 -14.18
CA LEU A 38 -2.83 1.53 -14.09
C LEU A 38 -3.76 2.55 -13.43
N GLY A 39 -5.07 2.50 -13.74
CA GLY A 39 -6.08 3.31 -13.09
C GLY A 39 -6.17 3.01 -11.60
N LYS A 40 -6.19 1.74 -11.21
CA LYS A 40 -6.16 1.28 -9.82
C LYS A 40 -4.91 1.73 -9.09
N LYS A 41 -3.74 1.61 -9.72
CA LYS A 41 -2.47 2.06 -9.14
C LYS A 41 -2.49 3.56 -8.86
N THR A 42 -2.99 4.37 -9.80
CA THR A 42 -3.13 5.84 -9.64
C THR A 42 -4.13 6.17 -8.53
N PHE A 43 -5.24 5.45 -8.47
CA PHE A 43 -6.24 5.61 -7.42
C PHE A 43 -5.66 5.33 -6.02
N TRP A 44 -4.94 4.23 -5.84
CA TRP A 44 -4.29 3.90 -4.57
C TRP A 44 -3.13 4.83 -4.23
N HIS A 45 -2.39 5.31 -5.23
CA HIS A 45 -1.36 6.32 -5.03
C HIS A 45 -1.98 7.63 -4.50
N SER A 46 -3.11 8.07 -5.07
CA SER A 46 -3.84 9.24 -4.59
C SER A 46 -4.42 9.02 -3.20
N SER A 47 -4.89 7.81 -2.90
CA SER A 47 -5.35 7.42 -1.56
C SER A 47 -4.24 7.48 -0.52
N ALA A 48 -3.00 7.12 -0.91
CA ALA A 48 -1.84 7.26 -0.04
C ALA A 48 -1.61 8.72 0.38
N HIS A 49 -1.78 9.69 -0.54
CA HIS A 49 -1.67 11.11 -0.20
C HIS A 49 -2.77 11.58 0.77
N ILE A 50 -4.01 11.08 0.64
CA ILE A 50 -5.07 11.36 1.62
C ILE A 50 -4.69 10.80 3.00
N LEU A 51 -4.18 9.56 3.06
CA LEU A 51 -3.67 8.97 4.29
C LEU A 51 -2.51 9.79 4.86
N GLY A 52 -1.54 10.18 4.03
CA GLY A 52 -0.41 11.02 4.43
C GLY A 52 -0.86 12.33 5.04
N SER A 53 -1.80 13.05 4.40
CA SER A 53 -2.38 14.29 4.92
C SER A 53 -3.06 14.09 6.29
N ALA A 54 -3.80 12.99 6.46
CA ALA A 54 -4.41 12.65 7.74
C ALA A 54 -3.35 12.40 8.82
N LEU A 55 -2.31 11.61 8.51
CA LEU A 55 -1.23 11.30 9.44
C LEU A 55 -0.43 12.54 9.85
N GLU A 56 -0.06 13.39 8.89
CA GLU A 56 0.68 14.63 9.16
C GLU A 56 -0.12 15.56 10.07
N THR A 57 -1.42 15.68 9.80
CA THR A 57 -2.31 16.54 10.60
C THR A 57 -2.47 16.02 12.04
N GLU A 58 -2.63 14.69 12.21
CA GLU A 58 -2.90 14.08 13.52
C GLU A 58 -1.65 13.96 14.39
N PHE A 59 -0.51 13.60 13.79
CA PHE A 59 0.70 13.27 14.55
C PHE A 59 1.79 14.34 14.45
N LYS A 60 1.62 15.37 13.60
CA LYS A 60 2.60 16.45 13.42
C LYS A 60 4.01 15.97 13.07
N GLY A 61 4.10 14.80 12.42
CA GLY A 61 5.36 14.17 12.04
C GLY A 61 5.80 14.54 10.61
N HIS A 62 6.94 14.01 10.20
CA HIS A 62 7.48 14.20 8.86
C HIS A 62 7.04 13.06 7.94
N LEU A 63 6.32 13.39 6.88
CA LEU A 63 5.93 12.42 5.85
C LEU A 63 7.16 11.96 5.05
N CYS A 64 7.27 10.65 4.84
CA CYS A 64 8.37 10.03 4.12
C CYS A 64 7.95 9.59 2.71
N ILE A 65 7.42 8.38 2.56
CA ILE A 65 7.05 7.79 1.27
C ILE A 65 5.69 7.08 1.37
N GLY A 66 4.84 7.27 0.36
CA GLY A 66 3.51 6.65 0.27
C GLY A 66 3.21 6.03 -1.10
N PRO A 67 3.74 4.84 -1.42
CA PRO A 67 3.47 4.18 -2.69
C PRO A 67 2.15 3.40 -2.70
N ALA A 68 1.60 3.22 -3.89
CA ALA A 68 0.65 2.14 -4.15
C ALA A 68 1.37 0.78 -4.13
N LEU A 69 0.66 -0.23 -3.64
CA LEU A 69 1.06 -1.63 -3.64
C LEU A 69 0.21 -2.43 -4.63
N GLU A 70 0.49 -3.73 -4.77
CA GLU A 70 -0.35 -4.66 -5.53
C GLU A 70 -1.77 -4.77 -4.93
N ASN A 71 -1.89 -4.68 -3.60
CA ASN A 71 -3.16 -4.79 -2.88
C ASN A 71 -3.28 -3.66 -1.83
N GLY A 72 -3.56 -2.45 -2.30
CA GLY A 72 -3.72 -1.27 -1.44
C GLY A 72 -2.53 -0.32 -1.52
N PHE A 73 -2.25 0.36 -0.43
CA PHE A 73 -1.20 1.36 -0.31
C PHE A 73 -0.72 1.48 1.13
N TYR A 74 0.35 2.25 1.35
CA TYR A 74 0.75 2.69 2.70
C TYR A 74 1.29 4.12 2.67
N TYR A 75 1.48 4.68 3.85
CA TYR A 75 2.29 5.87 4.04
C TYR A 75 3.22 5.70 5.24
N ASP A 76 4.48 6.10 5.07
CA ASP A 76 5.49 6.12 6.11
C ASP A 76 5.60 7.52 6.70
N ILE A 77 5.56 7.62 8.03
CA ILE A 77 5.72 8.86 8.77
C ILE A 77 6.75 8.69 9.88
N PHE A 78 7.58 9.72 10.08
CA PHE A 78 8.48 9.81 11.23
C PHE A 78 7.83 10.68 12.31
N ILE A 79 7.67 10.11 13.49
CA ILE A 79 7.07 10.75 14.67
C ILE A 79 7.91 10.59 15.94
N GLY A 80 9.26 10.44 15.76
CA GLY A 80 10.16 10.20 16.87
C GLY A 80 9.90 8.84 17.55
N ASP A 81 9.77 8.87 18.86
CA ASP A 81 9.55 7.66 19.68
C ASP A 81 8.08 7.24 19.78
N GLU A 82 7.16 8.05 19.26
CA GLU A 82 5.73 7.73 19.25
C GLU A 82 5.43 6.53 18.34
N LYS A 83 4.33 5.83 18.66
CA LYS A 83 3.88 4.67 17.89
C LYS A 83 2.42 4.81 17.52
N ILE A 84 2.12 4.51 16.26
CA ILE A 84 0.75 4.41 15.78
C ILE A 84 0.27 2.98 15.99
N SER A 85 -0.89 2.84 16.60
CA SER A 85 -1.53 1.56 16.93
C SER A 85 -2.93 1.48 16.33
N PRO A 86 -3.57 0.31 16.28
CA PRO A 86 -4.95 0.19 15.82
C PRO A 86 -5.97 1.06 16.57
N SER A 87 -5.67 1.47 17.82
CA SER A 87 -6.53 2.39 18.58
C SER A 87 -6.58 3.80 18.01
N ASP A 88 -5.62 4.16 17.15
CA ASP A 88 -5.57 5.47 16.50
C ASP A 88 -6.37 5.50 15.19
N PHE A 89 -6.82 4.33 14.70
CA PHE A 89 -7.45 4.23 13.38
C PHE A 89 -8.76 5.02 13.28
N ASP A 90 -9.55 5.08 14.32
CA ASP A 90 -10.81 5.83 14.31
C ASP A 90 -10.54 7.33 14.11
N ARG A 91 -9.54 7.87 14.82
CA ARG A 91 -9.13 9.28 14.69
C ARG A 91 -8.57 9.58 13.31
N ILE A 92 -7.72 8.70 12.76
CA ILE A 92 -7.19 8.81 11.40
C ILE A 92 -8.34 8.73 10.39
N GLN A 93 -9.30 7.82 10.58
CA GLN A 93 -10.45 7.65 9.70
C GLN A 93 -11.36 8.88 9.67
N GLU A 94 -11.63 9.51 10.81
CA GLU A 94 -12.39 10.77 10.87
C GLU A 94 -11.71 11.86 10.05
N ARG A 95 -10.38 11.97 10.14
CA ARG A 95 -9.61 12.93 9.36
C ARG A 95 -9.66 12.62 7.85
N ILE A 96 -9.51 11.37 7.47
CA ILE A 96 -9.64 10.91 6.08
C ILE A 96 -11.01 11.26 5.53
N ASN A 97 -12.08 10.97 6.26
CA ASN A 97 -13.46 11.26 5.86
C ASN A 97 -13.67 12.75 5.62
N LYS A 98 -13.09 13.60 6.46
CA LYS A 98 -13.14 15.05 6.28
C LYS A 98 -12.44 15.48 4.99
N ILE A 99 -11.21 14.99 4.73
CA ILE A 99 -10.44 15.31 3.51
C ILE A 99 -11.21 14.87 2.25
N VAL A 100 -11.81 13.69 2.27
CA VAL A 100 -12.62 13.18 1.15
C VAL A 100 -13.85 14.06 0.93
N THR A 101 -14.54 14.45 2.00
CA THR A 101 -15.76 15.29 1.92
C THR A 101 -15.46 16.71 1.42
N GLU A 102 -14.27 17.23 1.71
CA GLU A 102 -13.84 18.56 1.22
C GLU A 102 -13.61 18.59 -0.29
N ASP A 103 -13.47 17.45 -0.93
CA ASP A 103 -13.31 17.26 -2.38
C ASP A 103 -12.29 18.21 -3.03
N LYS A 104 -11.07 18.24 -2.47
CA LYS A 104 -10.00 19.11 -2.95
C LYS A 104 -9.32 18.53 -4.20
N PRO A 105 -9.01 19.37 -5.21
CA PRO A 105 -8.30 18.91 -6.40
C PRO A 105 -6.84 18.54 -6.08
N PHE A 106 -6.31 17.57 -6.81
CA PHE A 106 -4.88 17.32 -6.90
C PHE A 106 -4.27 18.26 -7.94
N GLN A 107 -3.41 19.16 -7.48
CA GLN A 107 -2.77 20.19 -8.31
C GLN A 107 -1.29 19.92 -8.46
N LYS A 108 -0.83 19.71 -9.70
CA LYS A 108 0.57 19.50 -10.02
C LYS A 108 1.35 20.82 -9.97
N ILE A 109 2.49 20.81 -9.32
CA ILE A 109 3.41 21.95 -9.19
C ILE A 109 4.75 21.55 -9.80
N TYR A 110 5.27 22.35 -10.72
CA TYR A 110 6.60 22.17 -11.30
C TYR A 110 7.61 23.00 -10.51
N LEU A 111 8.72 22.38 -10.12
CA LEU A 111 9.74 22.98 -9.26
C LEU A 111 11.13 22.70 -9.82
N THR A 112 12.03 23.69 -9.75
CA THR A 112 13.46 23.40 -9.83
C THR A 112 13.92 22.66 -8.59
N LYS A 113 15.10 22.03 -8.63
CA LYS A 113 15.67 21.36 -7.46
C LYS A 113 15.80 22.32 -6.27
N GLU A 114 16.24 23.55 -6.50
CA GLU A 114 16.40 24.58 -5.47
C GLU A 114 15.04 24.96 -4.85
N GLN A 115 14.01 25.15 -5.68
CA GLN A 115 12.65 25.43 -5.21
C GLN A 115 12.08 24.27 -4.40
N ALA A 116 12.34 23.03 -4.82
CA ALA A 116 11.92 21.86 -4.08
C ALA A 116 12.64 21.73 -2.73
N LEU A 117 13.95 22.00 -2.68
CA LEU A 117 14.70 22.02 -1.42
C LEU A 117 14.20 23.09 -0.46
N GLU A 118 13.88 24.30 -0.95
CA GLU A 118 13.30 25.35 -0.11
C GLU A 118 11.89 25.02 0.36
N LEU A 119 11.04 24.44 -0.50
CA LEU A 119 9.69 24.07 -0.15
C LEU A 119 9.63 22.97 0.92
N PHE A 120 10.55 22.02 0.88
CA PHE A 120 10.60 20.87 1.80
C PHE A 120 11.69 20.98 2.86
N LYS A 121 12.28 22.16 3.09
CA LYS A 121 13.43 22.38 4.00
C LYS A 121 13.21 21.86 5.42
N ASP A 122 11.97 21.89 5.91
CA ASP A 122 11.61 21.45 7.25
C ASP A 122 11.40 19.92 7.35
N ASN A 123 11.45 19.19 6.21
CA ASN A 123 11.32 17.74 6.17
C ASN A 123 12.64 17.09 5.71
N PRO A 124 13.47 16.59 6.64
CA PRO A 124 14.79 16.05 6.32
C PRO A 124 14.74 14.85 5.36
N PHE A 125 13.69 14.06 5.41
CA PHE A 125 13.50 12.88 4.52
C PHE A 125 13.25 13.32 3.09
N LYS A 126 12.43 14.34 2.86
CA LYS A 126 12.19 14.91 1.52
C LYS A 126 13.44 15.62 1.00
N VAL A 127 14.13 16.38 1.83
CA VAL A 127 15.43 17.04 1.48
C VAL A 127 16.43 15.98 1.01
N GLN A 128 16.57 14.88 1.73
CA GLN A 128 17.48 13.80 1.36
C GLN A 128 17.07 13.13 0.02
N LEU A 129 15.77 12.90 -0.21
CA LEU A 129 15.28 12.35 -1.48
C LEU A 129 15.59 13.29 -2.64
N ILE A 130 15.30 14.58 -2.49
CA ILE A 130 15.55 15.60 -3.51
C ILE A 130 17.05 15.68 -3.84
N SER A 131 17.89 15.76 -2.81
CA SER A 131 19.34 15.87 -2.97
C SER A 131 19.94 14.67 -3.70
N ASN A 132 19.45 13.45 -3.39
CA ASN A 132 20.03 12.21 -3.91
C ASN A 132 19.45 11.78 -5.26
N LYS A 133 18.18 12.11 -5.57
CA LYS A 133 17.49 11.58 -6.75
C LYS A 133 17.29 12.58 -7.87
N ILE A 134 17.29 13.88 -7.56
CA ILE A 134 17.03 14.92 -8.55
C ILE A 134 18.35 15.53 -9.02
N PRO A 135 18.71 15.40 -10.31
CA PRO A 135 19.91 16.04 -10.86
C PRO A 135 19.84 17.57 -10.73
N ASP A 136 21.00 18.20 -10.67
CA ASP A 136 21.09 19.66 -10.72
C ASP A 136 20.50 20.17 -12.06
N ASN A 137 19.80 21.28 -12.01
CA ASN A 137 19.06 21.89 -13.13
C ASN A 137 17.89 21.05 -13.69
N ALA A 138 17.48 19.96 -13.03
CA ALA A 138 16.29 19.21 -13.41
C ALA A 138 15.02 19.84 -12.82
N ILE A 139 13.92 19.72 -13.58
CA ILE A 139 12.59 20.06 -13.07
C ILE A 139 11.99 18.80 -12.44
N THR A 140 11.50 18.94 -11.23
CA THR A 140 10.72 17.92 -10.52
C THR A 140 9.29 18.39 -10.31
N THR A 141 8.47 17.53 -9.73
CA THR A 141 7.08 17.86 -9.43
C THR A 141 6.71 17.57 -7.98
N ALA A 142 5.80 18.38 -7.47
CA ALA A 142 5.05 18.12 -6.25
C ALA A 142 3.56 18.19 -6.57
N TYR A 143 2.74 17.64 -5.68
CA TYR A 143 1.29 17.78 -5.77
C TYR A 143 0.76 18.42 -4.50
N ARG A 144 -0.13 19.40 -4.70
CA ARG A 144 -0.91 20.01 -3.64
C ARG A 144 -2.28 19.37 -3.60
N CYS A 145 -2.72 19.00 -2.41
CA CYS A 145 -4.05 18.51 -2.14
C CYS A 145 -4.57 19.10 -0.83
N GLY A 146 -5.35 20.17 -0.92
CA GLY A 146 -5.72 20.95 0.27
C GLY A 146 -4.47 21.60 0.91
N ASP A 147 -4.23 21.28 2.18
CA ASP A 147 -3.09 21.80 2.94
C ASP A 147 -1.82 20.97 2.70
N LEU A 148 -1.94 19.71 2.28
CA LEU A 148 -0.79 18.85 1.97
C LEU A 148 -0.11 19.31 0.69
N ILE A 149 1.21 19.43 0.73
CA ILE A 149 2.08 19.46 -0.46
C ILE A 149 3.07 18.32 -0.32
N ASP A 150 3.10 17.43 -1.33
CA ASP A 150 3.96 16.26 -1.30
C ASP A 150 4.83 16.14 -2.56
N LEU A 151 6.08 15.71 -2.39
CA LEU A 151 7.01 15.44 -3.48
C LEU A 151 6.55 14.19 -4.24
N CYS A 152 6.09 14.36 -5.46
CA CYS A 152 5.48 13.29 -6.24
C CYS A 152 5.55 13.56 -7.73
N THR A 153 5.71 12.52 -8.53
CA THR A 153 5.68 12.60 -10.00
C THR A 153 4.27 12.48 -10.57
N GLY A 154 3.32 11.95 -9.79
CA GLY A 154 1.96 11.69 -10.23
C GLY A 154 1.85 10.53 -11.22
N PRO A 155 0.75 10.46 -12.02
CA PRO A 155 -0.43 11.31 -11.89
C PRO A 155 -1.31 10.94 -10.70
N HIS A 156 -2.37 11.73 -10.51
CA HIS A 156 -3.37 11.53 -9.46
C HIS A 156 -4.79 11.55 -10.04
N VAL A 157 -5.74 11.06 -9.24
CA VAL A 157 -7.17 11.28 -9.54
C VAL A 157 -7.50 12.77 -9.48
N PRO A 158 -8.58 13.25 -10.14
CA PRO A 158 -8.90 14.67 -10.21
C PRO A 158 -9.05 15.36 -8.86
N SER A 159 -9.67 14.69 -7.86
CA SER A 159 -9.92 15.25 -6.54
C SER A 159 -10.04 14.17 -5.47
N THR A 160 -9.98 14.56 -4.19
CA THR A 160 -10.12 13.64 -3.05
C THR A 160 -11.51 13.01 -2.98
N GLY A 161 -12.54 13.68 -3.43
CA GLY A 161 -13.92 13.17 -3.45
C GLY A 161 -14.16 12.00 -4.41
N ARG A 162 -13.21 11.73 -5.33
CA ARG A 162 -13.24 10.51 -6.16
C ARG A 162 -12.96 9.24 -5.34
N ILE A 163 -12.31 9.36 -4.19
CA ILE A 163 -11.94 8.24 -3.31
C ILE A 163 -12.98 8.12 -2.21
N LYS A 164 -14.16 7.58 -2.55
CA LYS A 164 -15.35 7.57 -1.67
C LYS A 164 -15.22 6.62 -0.47
N ALA A 165 -14.39 5.60 -0.57
CA ALA A 165 -14.26 4.58 0.47
C ALA A 165 -12.79 4.25 0.71
N ILE A 166 -12.27 4.63 1.86
CA ILE A 166 -10.88 4.41 2.27
C ILE A 166 -10.85 3.94 3.72
N LYS A 167 -10.00 2.97 4.03
CA LYS A 167 -9.87 2.39 5.37
C LYS A 167 -8.43 2.05 5.70
N CYS A 168 -7.99 2.39 6.92
CA CYS A 168 -6.75 1.87 7.50
C CYS A 168 -6.91 0.38 7.80
N THR A 169 -5.89 -0.43 7.50
CA THR A 169 -5.95 -1.89 7.66
C THR A 169 -5.02 -2.41 8.72
N LYS A 170 -3.79 -1.94 8.75
CA LYS A 170 -2.77 -2.34 9.74
C LYS A 170 -1.69 -1.29 9.87
N THR A 171 -0.89 -1.41 10.92
CA THR A 171 0.32 -0.61 11.14
C THR A 171 1.53 -1.52 11.34
N SER A 172 2.71 -1.04 11.04
CA SER A 172 3.99 -1.71 11.32
C SER A 172 5.12 -0.70 11.46
N GLY A 173 6.21 -1.10 12.10
CA GLY A 173 7.48 -0.38 11.99
C GLY A 173 8.09 -0.55 10.60
N ALA A 174 8.87 0.43 10.19
CA ALA A 174 9.71 0.41 9.00
C ALA A 174 11.00 1.18 9.29
N TYR A 175 12.02 1.01 8.45
CA TYR A 175 13.24 1.82 8.53
C TYR A 175 13.37 2.68 7.28
N TRP A 176 13.82 3.91 7.45
CA TRP A 176 14.07 4.80 6.34
C TRP A 176 14.98 4.17 5.28
N LEU A 177 14.52 4.16 4.02
CA LEU A 177 15.17 3.50 2.88
C LEU A 177 15.47 2.00 3.10
N GLY A 178 14.78 1.34 4.03
CA GLY A 178 14.94 -0.10 4.31
C GLY A 178 16.24 -0.47 5.04
N LYS A 179 16.98 0.49 5.57
CA LYS A 179 18.22 0.25 6.30
C LYS A 179 17.99 0.34 7.81
N THR A 180 18.31 -0.71 8.55
CA THR A 180 18.12 -0.81 10.01
C THR A 180 18.95 0.21 10.80
N THR A 181 19.97 0.83 10.18
CA THR A 181 20.79 1.89 10.76
C THR A 181 20.17 3.27 10.65
N ASN A 182 19.10 3.42 9.88
CA ASN A 182 18.41 4.69 9.68
C ASN A 182 17.23 4.82 10.65
N ASP A 183 16.58 5.99 10.64
CA ASP A 183 15.43 6.30 11.49
C ASP A 183 14.32 5.26 11.37
N SER A 184 13.72 4.95 12.52
CA SER A 184 12.54 4.10 12.62
C SER A 184 11.30 4.91 12.28
N LEU A 185 10.49 4.38 11.36
CA LEU A 185 9.27 5.01 10.85
C LEU A 185 8.04 4.22 11.30
N GLN A 186 6.92 4.91 11.36
CA GLN A 186 5.61 4.28 11.48
C GLN A 186 5.01 4.15 10.08
N ARG A 187 4.63 2.91 9.72
CA ARG A 187 3.97 2.59 8.45
C ARG A 187 2.51 2.27 8.70
N VAL A 188 1.62 3.04 8.10
CA VAL A 188 0.18 2.79 8.12
C VAL A 188 -0.28 2.32 6.75
N TYR A 189 -0.94 1.16 6.70
CA TYR A 189 -1.49 0.59 5.47
C TYR A 189 -2.96 0.95 5.33
N GLY A 190 -3.36 1.13 4.08
CA GLY A 190 -4.74 1.39 3.73
C GLY A 190 -5.21 0.63 2.50
N ILE A 191 -6.51 0.56 2.35
CA ILE A 191 -7.22 0.08 1.17
C ILE A 191 -8.31 1.08 0.81
N SER A 192 -8.58 1.25 -0.47
CA SER A 192 -9.62 2.17 -0.92
C SER A 192 -10.31 1.67 -2.18
N PHE A 193 -11.54 2.14 -2.36
CA PHE A 193 -12.40 1.79 -3.47
C PHE A 193 -13.21 3.00 -3.94
N PRO A 194 -13.67 3.03 -5.20
CA PRO A 194 -14.55 4.07 -5.72
C PRO A 194 -15.91 4.16 -5.03
N SER A 195 -16.36 3.06 -4.39
CA SER A 195 -17.64 3.02 -3.70
C SER A 195 -17.57 2.31 -2.35
N ALA A 196 -18.47 2.70 -1.43
CA ALA A 196 -18.60 2.04 -0.12
C ALA A 196 -18.99 0.56 -0.26
N LYS A 197 -19.79 0.22 -1.27
CA LYS A 197 -20.20 -1.16 -1.54
C LYS A 197 -18.99 -2.07 -1.83
N GLN A 198 -18.06 -1.62 -2.67
CA GLN A 198 -16.85 -2.37 -2.97
C GLN A 198 -15.95 -2.57 -1.73
N LEU A 199 -15.87 -1.56 -0.86
CA LEU A 199 -15.15 -1.70 0.41
C LEU A 199 -15.83 -2.72 1.33
N GLU A 200 -17.16 -2.72 1.41
CA GLU A 200 -17.92 -3.69 2.20
C GLU A 200 -17.73 -5.13 1.67
N GLU A 201 -17.80 -5.31 0.36
CA GLU A 201 -17.54 -6.61 -0.29
C GLU A 201 -16.12 -7.11 0.00
N TYR A 202 -15.13 -6.21 -0.07
CA TYR A 202 -13.75 -6.53 0.31
C TYR A 202 -13.64 -6.95 1.78
N GLN A 203 -14.30 -6.25 2.69
CA GLN A 203 -14.28 -6.58 4.13
C GLN A 203 -14.90 -7.96 4.40
N LYS A 204 -16.05 -8.25 3.79
CA LYS A 204 -16.68 -9.57 3.87
C LYS A 204 -15.75 -10.67 3.36
N LEU A 205 -15.07 -10.42 2.23
CA LEU A 205 -14.09 -11.37 1.70
C LEU A 205 -12.93 -11.59 2.69
N GLN A 206 -12.41 -10.53 3.32
CA GLN A 206 -11.34 -10.66 4.32
C GLN A 206 -11.79 -11.46 5.55
N GLU A 207 -13.00 -11.27 6.02
CA GLU A 207 -13.58 -12.07 7.11
C GLU A 207 -13.69 -13.55 6.72
N GLU A 208 -14.12 -13.84 5.50
CA GLU A 208 -14.19 -15.21 4.98
C GLU A 208 -12.79 -15.85 4.85
N ILE A 209 -11.80 -15.08 4.40
CA ILE A 209 -10.40 -15.53 4.34
C ILE A 209 -9.88 -15.89 5.74
N GLN A 210 -10.16 -15.04 6.75
CA GLN A 210 -9.76 -15.32 8.14
C GLN A 210 -10.43 -16.57 8.71
N LYS A 211 -11.71 -16.79 8.41
CA LYS A 211 -12.44 -18.01 8.81
C LYS A 211 -11.84 -19.27 8.19
N ARG A 212 -11.27 -19.13 6.98
CA ARG A 212 -10.66 -20.26 6.22
C ARG A 212 -9.15 -20.40 6.46
N ASP A 213 -8.56 -19.59 7.35
CA ASP A 213 -7.14 -19.72 7.69
C ASP A 213 -6.88 -21.11 8.30
N HIS A 214 -6.02 -21.90 7.64
CA HIS A 214 -5.69 -23.26 8.04
C HIS A 214 -5.15 -23.35 9.48
N ARG A 215 -4.51 -22.29 9.98
CA ARG A 215 -4.00 -22.23 11.36
C ARG A 215 -5.15 -22.21 12.37
N ASN A 216 -6.17 -21.38 12.10
CA ASN A 216 -7.34 -21.28 12.94
C ASN A 216 -8.17 -22.58 12.89
N ILE A 217 -8.42 -23.08 11.67
CA ILE A 217 -9.16 -24.35 11.46
C ILE A 217 -8.39 -25.52 12.09
N GLY A 218 -7.08 -25.59 11.89
CA GLY A 218 -6.25 -26.65 12.43
C GLY A 218 -6.22 -26.69 13.95
N GLN A 219 -6.20 -25.54 14.62
CA GLN A 219 -6.30 -25.45 16.07
C GLN A 219 -7.70 -25.82 16.57
N GLN A 220 -8.76 -25.30 15.94
CA GLN A 220 -10.15 -25.61 16.31
C GLN A 220 -10.50 -27.10 16.15
N GLN A 221 -9.92 -27.76 15.15
CA GLN A 221 -10.10 -29.17 14.88
C GLN A 221 -9.06 -30.07 15.59
N GLU A 222 -8.25 -29.49 16.46
CA GLU A 222 -7.19 -30.22 17.20
C GLU A 222 -6.26 -31.02 16.28
N LEU A 223 -5.87 -30.41 15.13
CA LEU A 223 -4.97 -31.04 14.17
C LEU A 223 -3.50 -30.82 14.57
N PHE A 224 -3.18 -29.66 15.10
CA PHE A 224 -1.84 -29.29 15.57
C PHE A 224 -1.88 -28.15 16.59
N PHE A 225 -0.76 -27.95 17.28
CA PHE A 225 -0.53 -26.83 18.20
C PHE A 225 0.89 -26.30 18.06
N PHE A 226 1.12 -25.11 18.62
CA PHE A 226 2.44 -24.51 18.74
C PHE A 226 2.87 -24.45 20.20
N SER A 227 4.18 -24.61 20.46
CA SER A 227 4.76 -24.58 21.79
C SER A 227 5.83 -23.51 21.88
N THR A 228 5.95 -22.88 23.05
CA THR A 228 7.03 -21.94 23.36
C THR A 228 8.42 -22.60 23.37
N TYR A 229 8.48 -23.93 23.55
CA TYR A 229 9.72 -24.69 23.48
C TYR A 229 10.28 -24.84 22.05
N SER A 230 9.43 -24.68 21.03
CA SER A 230 9.83 -24.73 19.62
C SER A 230 9.05 -23.71 18.82
N PRO A 231 9.39 -22.42 18.92
CA PRO A 231 8.68 -21.36 18.24
C PRO A 231 8.67 -21.57 16.72
N GLY A 232 7.49 -21.45 16.11
CA GLY A 232 7.33 -21.60 14.65
C GLY A 232 7.23 -23.03 14.15
N SER A 233 7.41 -24.08 15.00
CA SER A 233 7.24 -25.49 14.64
C SER A 233 5.90 -26.01 15.12
N ALA A 234 5.14 -26.64 14.24
CA ALA A 234 3.86 -27.25 14.58
C ALA A 234 4.06 -28.66 15.13
N PHE A 235 3.37 -28.97 16.23
CA PHE A 235 3.24 -30.31 16.80
C PHE A 235 1.87 -30.87 16.38
N PHE A 236 1.89 -32.03 15.71
CA PHE A 236 0.67 -32.59 15.17
C PHE A 236 0.03 -33.61 16.14
N TYR A 237 -1.27 -33.46 16.37
CA TYR A 237 -2.10 -34.47 17.01
C TYR A 237 -2.32 -35.68 16.08
N PRO A 238 -2.83 -36.83 16.55
CA PRO A 238 -3.02 -38.02 15.72
C PRO A 238 -3.80 -37.80 14.43
N HIS A 239 -4.90 -37.04 14.48
CA HIS A 239 -5.68 -36.68 13.29
C HIS A 239 -4.89 -35.81 12.30
N GLY A 240 -4.21 -34.81 12.82
CA GLY A 240 -3.32 -33.96 12.01
C GLY A 240 -2.18 -34.72 11.37
N THR A 241 -1.56 -35.66 12.10
CA THR A 241 -0.50 -36.52 11.58
C THR A 241 -1.04 -37.41 10.44
N THR A 242 -2.26 -37.91 10.56
CA THR A 242 -2.89 -38.71 9.49
C THR A 242 -3.06 -37.89 8.23
N ILE A 243 -3.58 -36.67 8.34
CA ILE A 243 -3.75 -35.76 7.20
C ILE A 243 -2.38 -35.39 6.58
N TYR A 244 -1.41 -35.03 7.43
CA TYR A 244 -0.04 -34.71 7.00
C TYR A 244 0.60 -35.84 6.17
N ASN A 245 0.54 -37.06 6.69
CA ASN A 245 1.11 -38.23 5.99
C ASN A 245 0.38 -38.54 4.67
N ARG A 246 -0.94 -38.33 4.61
CA ARG A 246 -1.71 -38.49 3.36
C ARG A 246 -1.33 -37.47 2.30
N LEU A 247 -1.12 -36.22 2.70
CA LEU A 247 -0.64 -35.18 1.80
C LEU A 247 0.78 -35.47 1.29
N LEU A 248 1.69 -35.90 2.16
CA LEU A 248 3.03 -36.32 1.74
C LEU A 248 2.97 -37.49 0.73
N GLN A 249 2.10 -38.48 0.98
CA GLN A 249 1.94 -39.61 0.08
C GLN A 249 1.41 -39.15 -1.29
N LEU A 250 0.46 -38.22 -1.32
CA LEU A 250 -0.04 -37.64 -2.55
C LEU A 250 1.07 -36.95 -3.35
N ILE A 251 1.83 -36.08 -2.70
CA ILE A 251 2.97 -35.36 -3.32
C ILE A 251 4.01 -36.34 -3.86
N ARG A 252 4.39 -37.37 -3.09
CA ARG A 252 5.35 -38.39 -3.53
C ARG A 252 4.85 -39.16 -4.75
N ASN A 253 3.57 -39.47 -4.79
CA ASN A 253 2.97 -40.16 -5.95
C ASN A 253 3.00 -39.26 -7.19
N GLU A 254 2.64 -37.98 -7.06
CA GLU A 254 2.69 -37.01 -8.15
C GLU A 254 4.12 -36.81 -8.69
N TYR A 255 5.11 -36.75 -7.81
CA TYR A 255 6.51 -36.64 -8.23
C TYR A 255 6.97 -37.87 -9.00
N ARG A 256 6.63 -39.08 -8.53
CA ARG A 256 6.96 -40.32 -9.21
C ARG A 256 6.35 -40.42 -10.60
N VAL A 257 5.07 -40.07 -10.73
CA VAL A 257 4.37 -40.04 -12.03
C VAL A 257 5.02 -39.06 -13.00
N ARG A 258 5.60 -37.98 -12.50
CA ARG A 258 6.27 -36.95 -13.30
C ARG A 258 7.77 -37.22 -13.53
N GLY A 259 8.28 -38.38 -13.09
CA GLY A 259 9.67 -38.78 -13.31
C GLY A 259 10.70 -38.16 -12.35
N TYR A 260 10.25 -37.58 -11.22
CA TYR A 260 11.18 -37.09 -10.19
C TYR A 260 11.64 -38.24 -9.30
N GLU A 261 12.90 -38.18 -8.87
CA GLU A 261 13.50 -39.12 -7.92
C GLU A 261 13.60 -38.50 -6.53
N GLU A 262 13.20 -39.27 -5.50
CA GLU A 262 13.27 -38.81 -4.10
C GLU A 262 14.69 -39.07 -3.58
N VAL A 263 15.31 -38.02 -3.03
CA VAL A 263 16.62 -38.08 -2.36
C VAL A 263 16.50 -37.63 -0.90
N ILE A 264 17.36 -38.14 -0.03
CA ILE A 264 17.43 -37.73 1.38
C ILE A 264 18.75 -37.01 1.58
N THR A 265 18.68 -35.78 2.00
CA THR A 265 19.88 -34.99 2.39
C THR A 265 20.00 -34.88 3.91
N PRO A 266 21.20 -34.62 4.45
CA PRO A 266 21.34 -34.31 5.88
C PRO A 266 20.47 -33.12 6.28
N ILE A 267 19.88 -33.21 7.47
CA ILE A 267 19.04 -32.09 8.04
C ILE A 267 19.93 -30.91 8.39
N VAL A 268 21.16 -31.20 8.88
CA VAL A 268 22.19 -30.20 9.21
C VAL A 268 23.46 -30.62 8.55
N PHE A 269 24.13 -29.71 7.86
CA PHE A 269 25.48 -29.89 7.36
C PHE A 269 26.31 -28.63 7.66
N ASN A 270 27.61 -28.82 7.90
CA ASN A 270 28.56 -27.74 8.18
C ASN A 270 29.13 -27.19 6.87
#